data_8f8ad19450bed31b1a98b38384fad734
#
_entry.id   8f8ad19450bed31b1a98b38384fad734
#
_cell.length_a   1.000
_cell.length_b   1.000
_cell.length_c   1.000
_cell.angle_alpha   90.00
_cell.angle_beta   90.00
_cell.angle_gamma   90.00
#
_symmetry.space_group_name_H-M   'P 1'
#
loop_
_entity.id
_entity.type
_entity.pdbx_description
1 polymer ?
#
loop_
_entity_poly.entity_id
_entity_poly.type
_entity_poly.pdbx_seq_one_letter_code
_entity_poly.pdbx_strand_id
1 'polypeptide(L)'
;DYIRTCKATLIVVSHDTYLLNLLDRTCELSKKGLKTYGGNYNFYREQKRIEDSALEQRIDSEQAALRLARKKAQEIAERQPKRLNQGERNKDRLPRILRKGAKDRGETTISKLREKHSDIVGLNEKRLNDLRRQRGTACRFKIDFDDALLHNGKLLIAADGVNFGYDRERPLWRMPLDLEIRSGERIRLTGNNGSGKTTLV
;
A
#
# COMPACT_ATOMS: atom_id res chain seq x y z
N ASP A 1 11.97 -14.89 31.35
CA ASP A 1 13.21 -15.63 31.72
C ASP A 1 13.32 -16.97 31.00
N TYR A 2 12.25 -17.77 30.85
CA TYR A 2 12.29 -19.09 30.19
C TYR A 2 12.94 -19.07 28.78
N ILE A 3 12.61 -18.11 27.92
CA ILE A 3 13.15 -18.02 26.57
C ILE A 3 14.68 -17.88 26.56
N ARG A 4 15.24 -17.14 27.51
CA ARG A 4 16.68 -16.89 27.59
C ARG A 4 17.46 -18.09 28.15
N THR A 5 16.80 -18.93 28.96
CA THR A 5 17.44 -20.08 29.64
C THR A 5 17.19 -21.39 28.92
N CYS A 6 16.23 -21.45 28.01
CA CYS A 6 15.85 -22.64 27.25
C CYS A 6 16.96 -23.06 26.27
N LYS A 7 17.47 -24.29 26.42
CA LYS A 7 18.47 -24.86 25.49
C LYS A 7 17.83 -25.57 24.28
N ALA A 8 16.52 -25.71 24.26
CA ALA A 8 15.80 -26.38 23.19
C ALA A 8 15.52 -25.41 22.06
N THR A 9 15.31 -25.92 20.83
CA THR A 9 14.83 -25.10 19.70
C THR A 9 13.41 -24.62 19.99
N LEU A 10 13.20 -23.30 19.92
CA LEU A 10 11.95 -22.65 20.25
C LEU A 10 11.37 -21.96 19.03
N ILE A 11 10.12 -22.23 18.69
CA ILE A 11 9.34 -21.51 17.69
C ILE A 11 8.22 -20.76 18.40
N VAL A 12 8.20 -19.44 18.25
CA VAL A 12 7.24 -18.56 18.90
C VAL A 12 6.42 -17.81 17.86
N VAL A 13 5.10 -17.86 17.99
CA VAL A 13 4.16 -17.04 17.20
C VAL A 13 3.50 -16.06 18.16
N SER A 14 3.78 -14.78 17.99
CA SER A 14 3.27 -13.73 18.88
C SER A 14 3.15 -12.40 18.16
N HIS A 15 2.34 -11.49 18.72
CA HIS A 15 2.27 -10.07 18.34
C HIS A 15 3.00 -9.19 19.36
N ASP A 16 3.52 -9.77 20.43
CA ASP A 16 4.30 -9.04 21.43
C ASP A 16 5.71 -8.75 20.90
N THR A 17 5.96 -7.49 20.62
CA THR A 17 7.25 -7.02 20.08
C THR A 17 8.40 -7.20 21.06
N TYR A 18 8.14 -7.13 22.37
CA TYR A 18 9.17 -7.37 23.37
C TYR A 18 9.63 -8.84 23.36
N LEU A 19 8.65 -9.75 23.32
CA LEU A 19 8.91 -11.18 23.22
C LEU A 19 9.67 -11.54 21.94
N LEU A 20 9.23 -11.01 20.79
CA LEU A 20 9.86 -11.26 19.49
C LEU A 20 11.30 -10.72 19.39
N ASN A 21 11.62 -9.67 20.16
CA ASN A 21 12.97 -9.13 20.21
C ASN A 21 13.96 -9.98 21.04
N LEU A 22 13.46 -10.93 21.81
CA LEU A 22 14.29 -11.89 22.54
C LEU A 22 14.75 -13.07 21.67
N LEU A 23 14.27 -13.17 20.44
CA LEU A 23 14.54 -14.27 19.51
C LEU A 23 15.62 -13.87 18.51
N ASP A 24 16.42 -14.86 18.07
CA ASP A 24 17.58 -14.65 17.19
C ASP A 24 17.21 -14.53 15.70
N ARG A 25 16.05 -15.09 15.32
CA ARG A 25 15.58 -15.11 13.93
C ARG A 25 14.10 -14.76 13.85
N THR A 26 13.74 -13.97 12.84
CA THR A 26 12.36 -13.64 12.55
C THR A 26 11.97 -14.24 11.18
N CYS A 27 10.84 -14.94 11.14
CA CYS A 27 10.29 -15.50 9.91
C CYS A 27 8.95 -14.82 9.59
N GLU A 28 8.83 -14.28 8.38
CA GLU A 28 7.59 -13.70 7.87
C GLU A 28 6.88 -14.73 6.99
N LEU A 29 5.69 -15.17 7.40
CA LEU A 29 4.82 -16.00 6.58
C LEU A 29 3.84 -15.13 5.81
N SER A 30 3.87 -15.23 4.49
CA SER A 30 3.02 -14.48 3.59
C SER A 30 2.40 -15.38 2.52
N LYS A 31 1.49 -14.84 1.69
CA LYS A 31 0.96 -15.58 0.52
C LYS A 31 2.04 -15.99 -0.47
N LYS A 32 3.22 -15.36 -0.46
CA LYS A 32 4.36 -15.67 -1.31
C LYS A 32 5.27 -16.76 -0.73
N GLY A 33 4.99 -17.23 0.49
CA GLY A 33 5.78 -18.22 1.20
C GLY A 33 6.40 -17.69 2.48
N LEU A 34 7.38 -18.42 2.99
CA LEU A 34 8.13 -18.11 4.20
C LEU A 34 9.42 -17.40 3.84
N LYS A 35 9.62 -16.20 4.39
CA LYS A 35 10.86 -15.44 4.27
C LYS A 35 11.54 -15.33 5.64
N THR A 36 12.81 -15.71 5.71
CA THR A 36 13.59 -15.65 6.93
C THR A 36 14.49 -14.44 6.94
N TYR A 37 14.48 -13.69 8.04
CA TYR A 37 15.36 -12.57 8.32
C TYR A 37 16.34 -12.96 9.41
N GLY A 38 17.63 -12.69 9.20
CA GLY A 38 18.69 -13.00 10.14
C GLY A 38 18.77 -11.95 11.23
N GLY A 39 18.00 -12.08 12.30
CA GLY A 39 18.00 -11.13 13.40
C GLY A 39 16.66 -11.08 14.14
N ASN A 40 16.62 -10.29 15.19
CA ASN A 40 15.44 -10.09 16.01
C ASN A 40 14.35 -9.26 15.28
N TYR A 41 13.24 -9.04 15.94
CA TYR A 41 12.10 -8.32 15.36
C TYR A 41 12.43 -6.86 14.96
N ASN A 42 13.29 -6.17 15.69
CA ASN A 42 13.69 -4.80 15.32
C ASN A 42 14.50 -4.79 14.03
N PHE A 43 15.40 -5.75 13.86
CA PHE A 43 16.15 -5.93 12.61
C PHE A 43 15.19 -6.23 11.44
N TYR A 44 14.23 -7.14 11.63
CA TYR A 44 13.19 -7.42 10.64
C TYR A 44 12.43 -6.16 10.24
N ARG A 45 11.96 -5.36 11.21
CA ARG A 45 11.23 -4.11 10.93
C ARG A 45 12.03 -3.14 10.09
N GLU A 46 13.31 -2.98 10.42
CA GLU A 46 14.17 -2.05 9.66
C GLU A 46 14.41 -2.55 8.23
N GLN A 47 14.71 -3.85 8.05
CA GLN A 47 14.85 -4.44 6.72
C GLN A 47 13.55 -4.31 5.90
N LYS A 48 12.42 -4.56 6.51
CA LYS A 48 11.12 -4.41 5.87
C LYS A 48 10.84 -2.97 5.43
N ARG A 49 11.17 -2.00 6.29
CA ARG A 49 11.05 -0.58 5.97
C ARG A 49 11.90 -0.18 4.76
N ILE A 50 13.12 -0.68 4.68
CA ILE A 50 14.02 -0.45 3.55
C ILE A 50 13.45 -1.08 2.26
N GLU A 51 12.97 -2.32 2.33
CA GLU A 51 12.35 -3.02 1.19
C GLU A 51 11.11 -2.28 0.68
N ASP A 52 10.23 -1.85 1.59
CA ASP A 52 9.00 -1.14 1.25
C ASP A 52 9.31 0.24 0.65
N SER A 53 10.29 0.97 1.20
CA SER A 53 10.77 2.25 0.67
C SER A 53 11.38 2.09 -0.73
N ALA A 54 12.21 1.08 -0.94
CA ALA A 54 12.80 0.80 -2.26
C ALA A 54 11.72 0.42 -3.30
N LEU A 55 10.71 -0.33 -2.90
CA LEU A 55 9.59 -0.67 -3.76
C LEU A 55 8.76 0.57 -4.13
N GLU A 56 8.52 1.47 -3.16
CA GLU A 56 7.81 2.73 -3.38
C GLU A 56 8.55 3.63 -4.37
N GLN A 57 9.86 3.80 -4.21
CA GLN A 57 10.69 4.55 -5.15
C GLN A 57 10.66 3.96 -6.58
N ARG A 58 10.64 2.63 -6.71
CA ARG A 58 10.49 1.97 -8.02
C ARG A 58 9.11 2.25 -8.64
N ILE A 59 8.05 2.20 -7.85
CA ILE A 59 6.70 2.53 -8.31
C ILE A 59 6.65 3.98 -8.81
N ASP A 60 7.22 4.92 -8.08
CA ASP A 60 7.24 6.34 -8.46
C ASP A 60 8.05 6.57 -9.73
N SER A 61 9.20 5.93 -9.89
CA SER A 61 10.01 6.02 -11.09
C SER A 61 9.29 5.47 -12.33
N GLU A 62 8.63 4.33 -12.22
CA GLU A 62 7.84 3.76 -13.32
C GLU A 62 6.59 4.58 -13.63
N GLN A 63 5.97 5.22 -12.65
CA GLN A 63 4.88 6.17 -12.89
C GLN A 63 5.36 7.40 -13.68
N ALA A 64 6.53 7.94 -13.34
CA ALA A 64 7.13 9.05 -14.06
C ALA A 64 7.48 8.64 -15.50
N ALA A 65 8.06 7.45 -15.70
CA ALA A 65 8.36 6.91 -17.02
C ALA A 65 7.09 6.73 -17.88
N LEU A 66 6.01 6.22 -17.28
CA LEU A 66 4.71 6.08 -17.96
C LEU A 66 4.12 7.44 -18.36
N ARG A 67 4.18 8.45 -17.48
CA ARG A 67 3.72 9.80 -17.79
C ARG A 67 4.50 10.37 -18.98
N LEU A 68 5.82 10.21 -18.99
CA LEU A 68 6.68 10.66 -20.08
C LEU A 68 6.38 9.94 -21.40
N ALA A 69 6.18 8.61 -21.36
CA ALA A 69 5.82 7.81 -22.52
C ALA A 69 4.47 8.25 -23.12
N ARG A 70 3.47 8.46 -22.29
CA ARG A 70 2.15 8.96 -22.71
C ARG A 70 2.23 10.35 -23.33
N LYS A 71 2.99 11.26 -22.71
CA LYS A 71 3.20 12.62 -23.26
C LYS A 71 3.86 12.57 -24.64
N LYS A 72 4.91 11.75 -24.81
CA LYS A 72 5.56 11.57 -26.12
C LYS A 72 4.62 10.98 -27.16
N ALA A 73 3.83 9.98 -26.78
CA ALA A 73 2.83 9.39 -27.68
C ALA A 73 1.79 10.43 -28.12
N GLN A 74 1.32 11.27 -27.22
CA GLN A 74 0.39 12.36 -27.51
C GLN A 74 1.01 13.42 -28.43
N GLU A 75 2.23 13.89 -28.14
CA GLU A 75 2.94 14.85 -28.98
C GLU A 75 3.10 14.35 -30.43
N ILE A 76 3.40 13.06 -30.58
CA ILE A 76 3.49 12.44 -31.92
C ILE A 76 2.12 12.43 -32.59
N ALA A 77 1.07 12.07 -31.88
CA ALA A 77 -0.29 12.06 -32.43
C ALA A 77 -0.74 13.46 -32.87
N GLU A 78 -0.40 14.52 -32.13
CA GLU A 78 -0.75 15.90 -32.43
C GLU A 78 0.08 16.51 -33.59
N ARG A 79 1.35 16.10 -33.72
CA ARG A 79 2.22 16.64 -34.82
C ARG A 79 1.86 16.02 -36.17
N GLN A 80 1.22 14.88 -36.23
CA GLN A 80 0.95 14.15 -37.46
C GLN A 80 -0.06 14.86 -38.39
N PRO A 81 -1.23 15.33 -37.93
CA PRO A 81 -2.16 16.04 -38.83
C PRO A 81 -1.53 17.31 -39.38
N LYS A 82 -0.66 17.98 -38.64
CA LYS A 82 0.06 19.19 -39.13
C LYS A 82 1.03 18.81 -40.27
N ARG A 83 1.74 17.70 -40.19
CA ARG A 83 2.65 17.22 -41.24
C ARG A 83 1.90 16.75 -42.47
N LEU A 84 0.78 16.07 -42.31
CA LEU A 84 -0.07 15.64 -43.43
C LEU A 84 -0.63 16.87 -44.21
N ASN A 85 -1.14 17.85 -43.49
CA ASN A 85 -1.63 19.10 -44.10
C ASN A 85 -0.50 19.88 -44.82
N GLN A 86 0.71 19.86 -44.27
CA GLN A 86 1.87 20.47 -44.90
C GLN A 86 2.34 19.68 -46.13
N GLY A 87 2.26 18.35 -46.07
CA GLY A 87 2.50 17.47 -47.23
C GLY A 87 1.47 17.67 -48.35
N GLU A 88 0.20 17.85 -48.01
CA GLU A 88 -0.86 18.16 -48.99
C GLU A 88 -0.65 19.51 -49.68
N ARG A 89 -0.28 20.55 -48.93
CA ARG A 89 0.04 21.89 -49.50
C ARG A 89 1.24 21.86 -50.43
N ASN A 90 2.19 20.95 -50.22
CA ASN A 90 3.36 20.80 -51.09
C ASN A 90 3.17 19.77 -52.21
N LYS A 91 1.99 19.17 -52.34
CA LYS A 91 1.66 18.11 -53.29
C LYS A 91 1.85 18.54 -54.74
N ASP A 92 1.58 19.81 -55.05
CA ASP A 92 1.67 20.34 -56.40
C ASP A 92 3.11 20.59 -56.87
N ARG A 93 4.09 20.54 -55.96
CA ARG A 93 5.52 20.64 -56.27
C ARG A 93 6.15 19.29 -56.70
N LEU A 94 5.44 18.16 -56.52
CA LEU A 94 5.93 16.83 -56.86
C LEU A 94 5.33 16.33 -58.17
N PRO A 95 6.12 15.64 -59.05
CA PRO A 95 5.61 14.95 -60.20
C PRO A 95 4.51 13.95 -59.84
N ARG A 96 3.49 13.84 -60.71
CA ARG A 96 2.28 13.02 -60.45
C ARG A 96 2.58 11.56 -60.08
N ILE A 97 3.63 10.97 -60.67
CA ILE A 97 4.07 9.62 -60.47
C ILE A 97 4.62 9.39 -59.03
N LEU A 98 5.25 10.39 -58.44
CA LEU A 98 5.85 10.30 -57.09
C LEU A 98 4.88 10.60 -55.95
N ARG A 99 3.73 11.22 -56.23
CA ARG A 99 2.75 11.65 -55.23
C ARG A 99 2.17 10.48 -54.45
N LYS A 100 1.80 9.38 -55.12
CA LYS A 100 1.20 8.18 -54.47
C LYS A 100 2.20 7.46 -53.56
N GLY A 101 3.40 7.20 -54.06
CA GLY A 101 4.43 6.47 -53.31
C GLY A 101 4.98 7.28 -52.12
N ALA A 102 4.97 8.62 -52.16
CA ALA A 102 5.35 9.47 -51.03
C ALA A 102 4.28 9.44 -49.91
N LYS A 103 3.00 9.42 -50.24
CA LYS A 103 1.88 9.31 -49.31
C LYS A 103 1.89 7.96 -48.60
N ASP A 104 1.98 6.86 -49.35
CA ASP A 104 1.97 5.51 -48.79
C ASP A 104 3.15 5.28 -47.83
N ARG A 105 4.37 5.75 -48.19
CA ARG A 105 5.53 5.69 -47.27
C ARG A 105 5.36 6.52 -46.03
N GLY A 106 4.75 7.70 -46.13
CA GLY A 106 4.45 8.56 -44.98
C GLY A 106 3.47 7.88 -44.00
N GLU A 107 2.38 7.33 -44.55
CA GLU A 107 1.36 6.66 -43.73
C GLU A 107 1.88 5.39 -43.02
N THR A 108 2.68 4.55 -43.72
CA THR A 108 3.28 3.37 -43.10
C THR A 108 4.30 3.71 -42.03
N THR A 109 5.11 4.75 -42.21
CA THR A 109 6.08 5.20 -41.22
C THR A 109 5.37 5.73 -39.96
N ILE A 110 4.28 6.45 -40.14
CA ILE A 110 3.45 7.01 -39.08
C ILE A 110 2.77 5.89 -38.29
N SER A 111 2.18 4.91 -38.97
CA SER A 111 1.54 3.77 -38.33
C SER A 111 2.51 3.00 -37.45
N LYS A 112 3.70 2.64 -37.99
CA LYS A 112 4.77 1.96 -37.23
C LYS A 112 5.24 2.77 -36.03
N LEU A 113 5.33 4.10 -36.14
CA LEU A 113 5.74 4.95 -35.02
C LEU A 113 4.68 4.98 -33.92
N ARG A 114 3.40 5.05 -34.27
CA ARG A 114 2.28 4.97 -33.31
C ARG A 114 2.26 3.65 -32.59
N GLU A 115 2.37 2.55 -33.33
CA GLU A 115 2.42 1.20 -32.76
C GLU A 115 3.56 1.08 -31.77
N LYS A 116 4.79 1.48 -32.15
CA LYS A 116 5.95 1.46 -31.25
C LYS A 116 5.72 2.25 -29.97
N HIS A 117 5.12 3.42 -30.03
CA HIS A 117 4.84 4.21 -28.83
C HIS A 117 3.70 3.63 -28.01
N SER A 118 2.69 3.02 -28.62
CA SER A 118 1.64 2.29 -27.94
C SER A 118 2.21 1.09 -27.16
N ASP A 119 3.12 0.35 -27.78
CA ASP A 119 3.79 -0.79 -27.15
C ASP A 119 4.63 -0.36 -25.93
N ILE A 120 5.35 0.74 -26.06
CA ILE A 120 6.13 1.29 -24.93
C ILE A 120 5.21 1.66 -23.77
N VAL A 121 4.07 2.32 -24.04
CA VAL A 121 3.08 2.66 -23.00
C VAL A 121 2.53 1.39 -22.36
N GLY A 122 2.11 0.41 -23.15
CA GLY A 122 1.59 -0.86 -22.67
C GLY A 122 2.61 -1.65 -21.82
N LEU A 123 3.88 -1.63 -22.19
CA LEU A 123 4.95 -2.27 -21.44
C LEU A 123 5.15 -1.60 -20.05
N ASN A 124 5.17 -0.27 -20.02
CA ASN A 124 5.32 0.48 -18.76
C ASN A 124 4.10 0.30 -17.85
N GLU A 125 2.90 0.22 -18.42
CA GLU A 125 1.68 -0.08 -17.66
C GLU A 125 1.72 -1.48 -17.02
N LYS A 126 2.16 -2.49 -17.76
CA LYS A 126 2.33 -3.85 -17.22
C LYS A 126 3.33 -3.85 -16.07
N ARG A 127 4.52 -3.24 -16.26
CA ARG A 127 5.54 -3.16 -15.20
C ARG A 127 5.01 -2.46 -13.94
N LEU A 128 4.32 -1.34 -14.11
CA LEU A 128 3.73 -0.62 -12.99
C LEU A 128 2.69 -1.45 -12.24
N ASN A 129 1.84 -2.18 -12.95
CA ASN A 129 0.83 -3.05 -12.35
C ASN A 129 1.47 -4.22 -11.59
N ASP A 130 2.56 -4.81 -12.12
CA ASP A 130 3.28 -5.87 -11.45
C ASP A 130 3.95 -5.38 -10.16
N LEU A 131 4.55 -4.19 -10.15
CA LEU A 131 5.10 -3.58 -8.94
C LEU A 131 4.01 -3.27 -7.90
N ARG A 132 2.87 -2.75 -8.33
CA ARG A 132 1.73 -2.50 -7.43
C ARG A 132 1.17 -3.79 -6.80
N ARG A 133 1.15 -4.90 -7.55
CA ARG A 133 0.78 -6.21 -7.00
C ARG A 133 1.79 -6.71 -5.97
N GLN A 134 3.07 -6.39 -6.14
CA GLN A 134 4.11 -6.74 -5.16
C GLN A 134 3.98 -5.98 -3.85
N ARG A 135 3.53 -4.72 -3.89
CA ARG A 135 3.34 -3.88 -2.70
C ARG A 135 2.38 -4.50 -1.67
N GLY A 136 1.53 -5.44 -2.07
CA GLY A 136 0.47 -5.96 -1.20
C GLY A 136 -0.58 -4.88 -0.90
N THR A 137 -1.76 -5.31 -0.51
CA THR A 137 -2.77 -4.42 0.07
C THR A 137 -2.35 -4.14 1.51
N ALA A 138 -1.57 -3.09 1.74
CA ALA A 138 -1.56 -2.48 3.06
C ALA A 138 -3.01 -2.04 3.30
N CYS A 139 -3.73 -2.75 4.17
CA CYS A 139 -4.99 -2.26 4.67
C CYS A 139 -4.71 -0.96 5.41
N ARG A 140 -4.77 0.16 4.70
CA ARG A 140 -4.91 1.46 5.33
C ARG A 140 -6.36 1.50 5.81
N PHE A 141 -6.57 1.14 7.06
CA PHE A 141 -7.79 1.52 7.75
C PHE A 141 -7.83 3.04 7.78
N LYS A 142 -8.57 3.64 6.85
CA LYS A 142 -9.07 4.98 7.06
C LYS A 142 -10.24 4.81 8.01
N ILE A 143 -10.00 5.07 9.26
CA ILE A 143 -11.09 5.32 10.20
C ILE A 143 -11.47 6.77 9.91
N ASP A 144 -12.43 6.99 9.05
CA ASP A 144 -13.14 8.26 8.98
C ASP A 144 -14.02 8.29 10.24
N PHE A 145 -13.56 9.00 11.23
CA PHE A 145 -14.46 9.47 12.27
C PHE A 145 -15.24 10.62 11.62
N ASP A 146 -16.46 10.33 11.19
CA ASP A 146 -17.44 11.40 11.05
C ASP A 146 -17.41 12.19 12.36
N ASP A 147 -17.13 13.48 12.28
CA ASP A 147 -17.28 14.39 13.40
C ASP A 147 -18.76 14.35 13.78
N ALA A 148 -19.11 13.36 14.59
CA ALA A 148 -20.44 13.29 15.16
C ALA A 148 -20.65 14.65 15.84
N LEU A 149 -21.72 15.34 15.48
CA LEU A 149 -22.15 16.64 15.99
C LEU A 149 -22.44 16.60 17.52
N LEU A 150 -21.62 15.86 18.25
CA LEU A 150 -21.70 15.70 19.69
C LEU A 150 -20.95 16.86 20.35
N HIS A 151 -21.66 17.58 21.20
CA HIS A 151 -21.09 18.64 22.02
C HIS A 151 -19.89 18.11 22.82
N ASN A 152 -18.77 18.80 22.75
CA ASN A 152 -17.58 18.44 23.53
C ASN A 152 -17.93 18.39 25.03
N GLY A 153 -17.47 17.33 25.70
CA GLY A 153 -17.72 17.12 27.12
C GLY A 153 -19.06 16.43 27.46
N LYS A 154 -19.88 16.06 26.46
CA LYS A 154 -21.11 15.30 26.75
C LYS A 154 -20.74 13.92 27.27
N LEU A 155 -21.33 13.52 28.40
CA LEU A 155 -21.16 12.18 28.96
C LEU A 155 -21.74 11.15 28.01
N LEU A 156 -20.90 10.22 27.54
CA LEU A 156 -21.28 9.16 26.59
C LEU A 156 -21.53 7.84 27.32
N ILE A 157 -20.63 7.50 28.25
CA ILE A 157 -20.70 6.28 29.03
C ILE A 157 -20.44 6.63 30.48
N ALA A 158 -21.31 6.16 31.37
CA ALA A 158 -21.11 6.18 32.80
C ALA A 158 -21.27 4.74 33.31
N ALA A 159 -20.22 4.18 33.84
CA ALA A 159 -20.22 2.89 34.53
C ALA A 159 -19.84 3.13 35.99
N ASP A 160 -20.73 2.83 36.91
CA ASP A 160 -20.56 2.97 38.36
C ASP A 160 -20.68 1.58 38.99
N GLY A 161 -19.60 1.14 39.62
CA GLY A 161 -19.56 -0.16 40.30
C GLY A 161 -19.76 -1.37 39.39
N VAL A 162 -19.41 -1.26 38.11
CA VAL A 162 -19.66 -2.33 37.14
C VAL A 162 -18.65 -3.47 37.27
N ASN A 163 -19.15 -4.69 37.27
CA ASN A 163 -18.33 -5.91 37.17
C ASN A 163 -18.98 -6.89 36.20
N PHE A 164 -18.17 -7.77 35.62
CA PHE A 164 -18.61 -8.78 34.70
C PHE A 164 -18.03 -10.14 35.13
N GLY A 165 -18.77 -11.22 34.92
CA GLY A 165 -18.28 -12.59 35.14
C GLY A 165 -18.83 -13.49 34.04
N TYR A 166 -17.98 -14.32 33.47
CA TYR A 166 -18.39 -15.40 32.57
C TYR A 166 -19.18 -16.48 33.33
N ASP A 167 -18.83 -16.66 34.61
CA ASP A 167 -19.57 -17.48 35.58
C ASP A 167 -20.20 -16.56 36.64
N ARG A 168 -21.41 -16.90 37.12
CA ARG A 168 -22.12 -16.12 38.13
C ARG A 168 -21.36 -16.01 39.46
N GLU A 169 -20.44 -16.94 39.74
CA GLU A 169 -19.71 -17.00 40.99
C GLU A 169 -18.32 -16.33 40.97
N ARG A 170 -17.81 -15.99 39.79
CA ARG A 170 -16.45 -15.43 39.62
C ARG A 170 -16.45 -14.13 38.84
N PRO A 171 -16.44 -12.98 39.53
CA PRO A 171 -16.27 -11.71 38.87
C PRO A 171 -14.88 -11.61 38.20
N LEU A 172 -14.85 -11.00 37.02
CA LEU A 172 -13.63 -10.85 36.23
C LEU A 172 -12.64 -9.89 36.93
N TRP A 173 -13.17 -8.84 37.53
CA TRP A 173 -12.36 -7.86 38.28
C TRP A 173 -12.58 -8.00 39.77
N ARG A 174 -11.49 -7.98 40.53
CA ARG A 174 -11.56 -8.09 42.00
C ARG A 174 -12.31 -6.92 42.66
N MET A 175 -12.23 -5.75 42.04
CA MET A 175 -12.98 -4.57 42.43
C MET A 175 -13.87 -4.14 41.27
N PRO A 176 -15.09 -3.68 41.56
CA PRO A 176 -15.94 -3.07 40.55
C PRO A 176 -15.24 -1.90 39.85
N LEU A 177 -15.60 -1.67 38.60
CA LEU A 177 -15.00 -0.61 37.78
C LEU A 177 -15.91 0.59 37.71
N ASP A 178 -15.32 1.75 37.91
CA ASP A 178 -15.93 3.05 37.69
C ASP A 178 -15.28 3.69 36.47
N LEU A 179 -16.07 4.05 35.48
CA LEU A 179 -15.57 4.63 34.24
C LEU A 179 -16.56 5.65 33.69
N GLU A 180 -16.10 6.85 33.47
CA GLU A 180 -16.82 7.88 32.72
C GLU A 180 -16.07 8.16 31.41
N ILE A 181 -16.81 8.23 30.32
CA ILE A 181 -16.29 8.60 29.01
C ILE A 181 -17.10 9.76 28.46
N ARG A 182 -16.40 10.83 28.09
CA ARG A 182 -17.01 12.06 27.57
C ARG A 182 -16.64 12.27 26.10
N SER A 183 -17.50 12.94 25.37
CA SER A 183 -17.27 13.30 23.98
C SER A 183 -15.97 14.12 23.82
N GLY A 184 -15.12 13.73 22.85
CA GLY A 184 -13.82 14.36 22.59
C GLY A 184 -12.66 13.76 23.37
N GLU A 185 -12.89 12.88 24.34
CA GLU A 185 -11.81 12.19 25.08
C GLU A 185 -11.14 11.10 24.22
N ARG A 186 -9.84 10.95 24.39
CA ARG A 186 -9.03 9.90 23.78
C ARG A 186 -8.48 9.00 24.87
N ILE A 187 -9.07 7.81 25.03
CA ILE A 187 -8.79 6.89 26.11
C ILE A 187 -7.91 5.75 25.62
N ARG A 188 -6.82 5.48 26.33
CA ARG A 188 -5.98 4.30 26.13
C ARG A 188 -6.23 3.28 27.22
N LEU A 189 -6.72 2.10 26.84
CA LEU A 189 -6.90 0.98 27.77
C LEU A 189 -5.63 0.11 27.79
N THR A 190 -4.99 -0.01 28.96
CA THR A 190 -3.77 -0.81 29.17
C THR A 190 -4.00 -1.89 30.22
N GLY A 191 -3.26 -2.98 30.15
CA GLY A 191 -3.34 -4.09 31.11
C GLY A 191 -2.75 -5.38 30.54
N ASN A 192 -2.47 -6.34 31.41
CA ASN A 192 -1.93 -7.65 31.05
C ASN A 192 -2.90 -8.46 30.18
N ASN A 193 -2.38 -9.50 29.50
CA ASN A 193 -3.24 -10.42 28.77
C ASN A 193 -4.17 -11.13 29.77
N GLY A 194 -5.44 -11.26 29.40
CA GLY A 194 -6.47 -11.83 30.29
C GLY A 194 -7.05 -10.84 31.33
N SER A 195 -6.64 -9.58 31.36
CA SER A 195 -7.17 -8.60 32.32
C SER A 195 -8.59 -8.09 32.00
N GLY A 196 -9.22 -8.60 30.94
CA GLY A 196 -10.60 -8.23 30.60
C GLY A 196 -10.75 -6.99 29.73
N LYS A 197 -9.69 -6.50 29.05
CA LYS A 197 -9.76 -5.32 28.17
C LYS A 197 -10.80 -5.46 27.06
N THR A 198 -10.80 -6.61 26.37
CA THR A 198 -11.74 -6.89 25.28
C THR A 198 -13.16 -7.12 25.78
N THR A 199 -13.31 -7.53 27.05
CA THR A 199 -14.61 -7.73 27.68
C THR A 199 -15.25 -6.40 28.10
N LEU A 200 -14.42 -5.38 28.39
CA LEU A 200 -14.88 -4.04 28.76
C LEU A 200 -15.34 -3.23 27.54
N VAL A 201 -14.74 -3.47 26.37
CA VAL A 201 -15.06 -2.78 25.10
C VAL A 201 -16.09 -3.57 24.29
#